data_796e9032c5926dff6f761192104bb736
#
_entry.id   796e9032c5926dff6f761192104bb736
#
_cell.length_a   1.000
_cell.length_b   1.000
_cell.length_c   1.000
_cell.angle_alpha   90.00
_cell.angle_beta   90.00
_cell.angle_gamma   90.00
#
_symmetry.space_group_name_H-M   'P 1'
#
loop_
_entity.id
_entity.type
_entity.pdbx_description
1 polymer ?
#
loop_
_entity_poly.entity_id
_entity_poly.type
_entity_poly.pdbx_seq_one_letter_code
_entity_poly.pdbx_strand_id
1 'polypeptide(L)'
;RMGMGDPSVVFDVGAHLGQTTLHFRSKFKNAHIHSFEPLTTNFKKMVQNIGTRDRIYANEMALGSTVGKAYVHEGFSDLTHSISSSVNTTNSKAKEEVSVETIDTYVARNKIEKIDLLKVDTEGHEMEVLKGADTTIKGGRIEAILTECDFRQEDKQHTYFPDLLAYLHGKDFTFFGLYDVIHYGKNYGVGYCNALFLNGKASHLYSS
;
A
#
# COMPACT_ATOMS: atom_id res chain seq x y z
N ARG A 1 -12.43 -4.97 -18.19
CA ARG A 1 -13.20 -4.43 -17.05
C ARG A 1 -13.55 -5.62 -16.17
N MET A 2 -12.99 -5.65 -14.97
CA MET A 2 -13.46 -6.57 -13.93
C MET A 2 -14.93 -6.23 -13.68
N GLY A 3 -15.83 -7.21 -13.56
CA GLY A 3 -17.27 -6.99 -13.34
C GLY A 3 -17.64 -6.29 -12.02
N MET A 4 -16.66 -5.68 -11.35
CA MET A 4 -16.84 -4.80 -10.20
C MET A 4 -17.30 -3.43 -10.69
N GLY A 5 -18.28 -2.86 -10.03
CA GLY A 5 -18.62 -1.45 -10.21
C GLY A 5 -17.43 -0.54 -9.93
N ASP A 6 -17.52 0.74 -10.30
CA ASP A 6 -16.47 1.71 -9.94
C ASP A 6 -16.31 1.75 -8.41
N PRO A 7 -15.07 1.65 -7.88
CA PRO A 7 -14.83 1.70 -6.45
C PRO A 7 -15.28 3.03 -5.85
N SER A 8 -15.89 2.96 -4.67
CA SER A 8 -16.33 4.13 -3.91
C SER A 8 -15.24 4.66 -2.97
N VAL A 9 -14.42 3.76 -2.43
CA VAL A 9 -13.30 4.10 -1.53
C VAL A 9 -12.03 3.40 -2.00
N VAL A 10 -10.99 4.20 -2.24
CA VAL A 10 -9.67 3.74 -2.68
C VAL A 10 -8.62 4.22 -1.68
N PHE A 11 -7.74 3.33 -1.27
CA PHE A 11 -6.52 3.67 -0.52
C PHE A 11 -5.31 3.53 -1.44
N ASP A 12 -4.46 4.56 -1.49
CA ASP A 12 -3.18 4.61 -2.19
C ASP A 12 -2.06 4.78 -1.16
N VAL A 13 -1.48 3.65 -0.73
CA VAL A 13 -0.45 3.61 0.32
C VAL A 13 0.92 3.57 -0.35
N GLY A 14 1.78 4.54 -0.01
CA GLY A 14 3.01 4.85 -0.73
C GLY A 14 2.72 5.69 -1.98
N ALA A 15 1.96 6.77 -1.79
CA ALA A 15 1.48 7.59 -2.91
C ALA A 15 2.58 8.43 -3.60
N HIS A 16 3.76 8.56 -2.96
CA HIS A 16 4.92 9.26 -3.46
C HIS A 16 4.58 10.69 -3.95
N LEU A 17 4.69 10.96 -5.26
CA LEU A 17 4.33 12.26 -5.84
C LEU A 17 2.85 12.34 -6.31
N GLY A 18 2.04 11.32 -6.01
CA GLY A 18 0.61 11.28 -6.31
C GLY A 18 0.24 10.82 -7.71
N GLN A 19 1.16 10.20 -8.47
CA GLN A 19 0.87 9.74 -9.82
C GLN A 19 -0.27 8.71 -9.85
N THR A 20 -0.19 7.69 -8.96
CA THR A 20 -1.21 6.64 -8.82
C THR A 20 -2.53 7.23 -8.33
N THR A 21 -2.49 8.13 -7.35
CA THR A 21 -3.67 8.90 -6.88
C THR A 21 -4.38 9.60 -8.04
N LEU A 22 -3.63 10.31 -8.89
CA LEU A 22 -4.18 11.01 -10.05
C LEU A 22 -4.72 10.05 -11.11
N HIS A 23 -4.05 8.92 -11.31
CA HIS A 23 -4.54 7.87 -12.20
C HIS A 23 -5.87 7.31 -11.70
N PHE A 24 -5.99 6.96 -10.42
CA PHE A 24 -7.26 6.51 -9.81
C PHE A 24 -8.35 7.58 -9.95
N ARG A 25 -8.07 8.86 -9.67
CA ARG A 25 -9.02 9.95 -9.89
C ARG A 25 -9.48 10.04 -11.36
N SER A 26 -8.57 9.79 -12.30
CA SER A 26 -8.93 9.83 -13.73
C SER A 26 -9.90 8.71 -14.12
N LYS A 27 -9.78 7.54 -13.48
CA LYS A 27 -10.60 6.34 -13.73
C LYS A 27 -11.88 6.32 -12.92
N PHE A 28 -11.80 6.65 -11.65
CA PHE A 28 -12.86 6.52 -10.66
C PHE A 28 -13.33 7.93 -10.22
N LYS A 29 -14.16 8.56 -11.05
CA LYS A 29 -14.55 9.98 -10.89
C LYS A 29 -15.23 10.29 -9.56
N ASN A 30 -15.96 9.33 -9.00
CA ASN A 30 -16.74 9.49 -7.77
C ASN A 30 -16.09 8.89 -6.51
N ALA A 31 -14.94 8.22 -6.64
CA ALA A 31 -14.27 7.58 -5.52
C ALA A 31 -13.76 8.59 -4.49
N HIS A 32 -13.81 8.22 -3.23
CA HIS A 32 -13.05 8.83 -2.15
C HIS A 32 -11.66 8.19 -2.12
N ILE A 33 -10.62 8.95 -2.41
CA ILE A 33 -9.24 8.43 -2.51
C ILE A 33 -8.46 8.93 -1.31
N HIS A 34 -7.96 8.02 -0.49
CA HIS A 34 -7.12 8.30 0.65
C HIS A 34 -5.68 7.93 0.29
N SER A 35 -4.83 8.95 0.17
CA SER A 35 -3.42 8.80 -0.24
C SER A 35 -2.51 9.02 0.94
N PHE A 36 -1.52 8.14 1.12
CA PHE A 36 -0.59 8.15 2.26
C PHE A 36 0.84 8.24 1.76
N GLU A 37 1.55 9.27 2.18
CA GLU A 37 2.95 9.50 1.87
C GLU A 37 3.65 10.04 3.13
N PRO A 38 4.61 9.30 3.71
CA PRO A 38 5.23 9.71 4.97
C PRO A 38 6.27 10.82 4.85
N LEU A 39 7.01 10.88 3.72
CA LEU A 39 8.11 11.83 3.57
C LEU A 39 7.58 13.23 3.24
N THR A 40 7.87 14.21 4.09
CA THR A 40 7.40 15.59 3.98
C THR A 40 7.67 16.20 2.59
N THR A 41 8.85 15.93 2.01
CA THR A 41 9.22 16.46 0.68
C THR A 41 8.31 15.89 -0.41
N ASN A 42 8.07 14.58 -0.40
CA ASN A 42 7.19 13.91 -1.36
C ASN A 42 5.74 14.31 -1.14
N PHE A 43 5.30 14.32 0.12
CA PHE A 43 3.95 14.75 0.50
C PHE A 43 3.61 16.15 -0.02
N LYS A 44 4.50 17.14 0.18
CA LYS A 44 4.29 18.49 -0.33
C LYS A 44 4.15 18.52 -1.86
N LYS A 45 4.99 17.77 -2.57
CA LYS A 45 4.89 17.63 -4.04
C LYS A 45 3.60 16.92 -4.44
N MET A 46 3.21 15.86 -3.74
CA MET A 46 1.94 15.16 -3.95
C MET A 46 0.77 16.12 -3.83
N VAL A 47 0.69 16.91 -2.76
CA VAL A 47 -0.37 17.89 -2.54
C VAL A 47 -0.41 18.94 -3.67
N GLN A 48 0.75 19.42 -4.13
CA GLN A 48 0.83 20.33 -5.28
C GLN A 48 0.30 19.69 -6.56
N ASN A 49 0.67 18.43 -6.84
CA ASN A 49 0.24 17.69 -8.03
C ASN A 49 -1.27 17.37 -8.01
N ILE A 50 -1.79 17.00 -6.84
CA ILE A 50 -3.21 16.74 -6.64
C ILE A 50 -4.02 18.02 -6.79
N GLY A 51 -3.53 19.15 -6.28
CA GLY A 51 -4.21 20.43 -6.30
C GLY A 51 -5.52 20.39 -5.49
N THR A 52 -6.53 21.12 -5.95
CA THR A 52 -7.85 21.29 -5.29
C THR A 52 -8.88 20.24 -5.72
N ARG A 53 -8.46 19.02 -6.09
CA ARG A 53 -9.40 17.98 -6.56
C ARG A 53 -10.23 17.43 -5.40
N ASP A 54 -11.54 17.41 -5.59
CA ASP A 54 -12.48 16.88 -4.62
C ASP A 54 -12.26 15.39 -4.33
N ARG A 55 -12.63 14.96 -3.12
CA ARG A 55 -12.61 13.56 -2.66
C ARG A 55 -11.23 12.90 -2.73
N ILE A 56 -10.16 13.68 -2.66
CA ILE A 56 -8.81 13.18 -2.42
C ILE A 56 -8.36 13.68 -1.05
N TYR A 57 -7.98 12.75 -0.19
CA TYR A 57 -7.54 12.98 1.18
C TYR A 57 -6.06 12.63 1.27
N ALA A 58 -5.22 13.64 1.26
CA ALA A 58 -3.77 13.48 1.39
C ALA A 58 -3.39 13.39 2.87
N ASN A 59 -2.61 12.36 3.22
CA ASN A 59 -2.20 12.07 4.60
C ASN A 59 -0.67 12.00 4.68
N GLU A 60 -0.04 12.88 5.49
CA GLU A 60 1.40 12.89 5.75
C GLU A 60 1.72 11.89 6.86
N MET A 61 1.70 10.61 6.54
CA MET A 61 1.97 9.51 7.45
C MET A 61 2.28 8.21 6.71
N ALA A 62 2.99 7.32 7.36
CA ALA A 62 3.10 5.93 6.95
C ALA A 62 1.92 5.10 7.50
N LEU A 63 1.60 4.01 6.81
CA LEU A 63 0.78 2.94 7.37
C LEU A 63 1.66 1.72 7.67
N GLY A 64 1.39 1.06 8.80
CA GLY A 64 2.17 -0.09 9.25
C GLY A 64 1.37 -0.98 10.21
N SER A 65 2.03 -1.93 10.86
CA SER A 65 1.39 -2.90 11.76
C SER A 65 1.04 -2.35 13.14
N THR A 66 1.67 -1.25 13.55
CA THR A 66 1.47 -0.63 14.87
C THR A 66 1.49 0.89 14.78
N VAL A 67 0.68 1.54 15.63
CA VAL A 67 0.68 3.00 15.75
C VAL A 67 1.94 3.46 16.47
N GLY A 68 2.59 4.51 15.94
CA GLY A 68 3.79 5.07 16.56
C GLY A 68 4.55 6.05 15.66
N LYS A 69 5.86 6.00 15.77
CA LYS A 69 6.79 6.76 14.94
C LYS A 69 7.84 5.83 14.36
N ALA A 70 8.34 6.18 13.19
CA ALA A 70 9.42 5.45 12.52
C ALA A 70 10.39 6.43 11.86
N TYR A 71 11.55 5.93 11.44
CA TYR A 71 12.54 6.69 10.69
C TYR A 71 12.60 6.15 9.27
N VAL A 72 12.44 7.03 8.28
CA VAL A 72 12.49 6.70 6.85
C VAL A 72 13.62 7.45 6.18
N HIS A 73 14.25 6.85 5.17
CA HIS A 73 15.25 7.50 4.32
C HIS A 73 14.77 7.54 2.87
N GLU A 74 15.17 8.53 2.10
CA GLU A 74 14.99 8.50 0.64
C GLU A 74 15.67 7.25 0.05
N GLY A 75 14.88 6.36 -0.57
CA GLY A 75 15.35 5.17 -1.29
C GLY A 75 15.49 3.89 -0.45
N PHE A 76 15.12 3.89 0.83
CA PHE A 76 15.00 2.69 1.67
C PHE A 76 14.03 2.96 2.81
N SER A 77 12.98 2.18 2.91
CA SER A 77 12.06 2.24 4.04
C SER A 77 12.48 1.21 5.10
N ASP A 78 13.50 1.53 5.90
CA ASP A 78 13.69 0.84 7.16
C ASP A 78 12.75 1.43 8.21
N LEU A 79 11.50 0.98 8.25
CA LEU A 79 10.59 1.22 9.36
C LEU A 79 11.08 0.43 10.59
N THR A 80 12.27 0.77 11.09
CA THR A 80 12.73 0.20 12.34
C THR A 80 11.98 0.89 13.47
N HIS A 81 11.10 0.13 14.14
CA HIS A 81 10.56 0.52 15.43
C HIS A 81 11.72 0.72 16.40
N SER A 82 12.21 1.93 16.50
CA SER A 82 13.24 2.28 17.48
C SER A 82 12.58 2.52 18.84
N ILE A 83 12.38 1.44 19.61
CA ILE A 83 12.47 1.54 21.05
C ILE A 83 13.97 1.52 21.34
N SER A 84 14.54 2.72 21.54
CA SER A 84 15.84 2.96 22.18
C SER A 84 16.99 2.03 21.77
N SER A 85 17.90 2.54 20.93
CA SER A 85 19.33 2.58 21.27
C SER A 85 20.16 3.13 20.11
N SER A 86 21.10 3.98 20.44
CA SER A 86 22.16 4.57 19.62
C SER A 86 22.78 3.58 18.63
N VAL A 87 22.48 3.74 17.36
CA VAL A 87 23.28 3.13 16.30
C VAL A 87 24.09 4.23 15.65
N ASN A 88 25.38 4.30 16.02
CA ASN A 88 26.41 5.02 15.29
C ASN A 88 26.59 4.35 13.92
N THR A 89 26.05 4.90 12.87
CA THR A 89 26.44 4.58 11.51
C THR A 89 26.87 5.86 10.79
N THR A 90 28.16 5.98 10.62
CA THR A 90 28.88 7.01 9.86
C THR A 90 28.65 6.80 8.35
N ASN A 91 27.45 7.07 7.85
CA ASN A 91 27.10 7.34 6.44
C ASN A 91 25.59 7.50 6.31
N SER A 92 24.98 8.37 7.11
CA SER A 92 23.54 8.56 7.08
C SER A 92 23.13 9.66 6.11
N LYS A 93 22.46 9.28 5.00
CA LYS A 93 21.44 10.15 4.43
C LYS A 93 20.48 10.53 5.56
N ALA A 94 20.03 11.78 5.61
CA ALA A 94 19.19 12.28 6.70
C ALA A 94 17.96 11.36 6.87
N LYS A 95 17.76 10.84 8.09
CA LYS A 95 16.58 10.10 8.47
C LYS A 95 15.48 11.10 8.82
N GLU A 96 14.29 10.92 8.28
CA GLU A 96 13.11 11.69 8.65
C GLU A 96 12.25 10.90 9.63
N GLU A 97 11.87 11.48 10.76
CA GLU A 97 10.90 10.90 11.68
C GLU A 97 9.50 11.09 11.11
N VAL A 98 8.76 10.00 10.95
CA VAL A 98 7.41 10.00 10.40
C VAL A 98 6.41 9.37 11.36
N SER A 99 5.16 9.84 11.31
CA SER A 99 4.07 9.20 12.03
C SER A 99 3.66 7.92 11.35
N VAL A 100 3.37 6.87 12.13
CA VAL A 100 2.84 5.60 11.65
C VAL A 100 1.47 5.37 12.26
N GLU A 101 0.50 5.00 11.43
CA GLU A 101 -0.82 4.57 11.83
C GLU A 101 -1.13 3.17 11.24
N THR A 102 -2.16 2.49 11.74
CA THR A 102 -2.63 1.25 11.12
C THR A 102 -3.87 1.53 10.26
N ILE A 103 -4.11 0.70 9.24
CA ILE A 103 -5.36 0.79 8.46
C ILE A 103 -6.55 0.65 9.40
N ASP A 104 -6.50 -0.28 10.37
CA ASP A 104 -7.59 -0.51 11.32
C ASP A 104 -7.95 0.75 12.13
N THR A 105 -6.93 1.47 12.66
CA THR A 105 -7.17 2.71 13.41
C THR A 105 -7.64 3.84 12.50
N TYR A 106 -7.07 3.96 11.31
CA TYR A 106 -7.45 4.99 10.34
C TYR A 106 -8.92 4.84 9.89
N VAL A 107 -9.35 3.63 9.52
CA VAL A 107 -10.75 3.40 9.09
C VAL A 107 -11.75 3.61 10.23
N ALA A 108 -11.38 3.22 11.46
CA ALA A 108 -12.22 3.44 12.64
C ALA A 108 -12.40 4.95 12.94
N ARG A 109 -11.30 5.70 12.95
CA ARG A 109 -11.32 7.15 13.20
C ARG A 109 -12.11 7.92 12.14
N ASN A 110 -11.98 7.53 10.87
CA ASN A 110 -12.62 8.22 9.75
C ASN A 110 -14.00 7.63 9.40
N LYS A 111 -14.50 6.64 10.17
CA LYS A 111 -15.80 5.96 9.96
C LYS A 111 -15.94 5.39 8.55
N ILE A 112 -14.85 4.81 8.03
CA ILE A 112 -14.84 4.17 6.72
C ILE A 112 -15.33 2.73 6.91
N GLU A 113 -16.45 2.40 6.31
CA GLU A 113 -17.08 1.08 6.47
C GLU A 113 -16.39 0.03 5.61
N LYS A 114 -15.96 0.39 4.40
CA LYS A 114 -15.39 -0.52 3.41
C LYS A 114 -14.30 0.17 2.58
N ILE A 115 -13.28 -0.58 2.20
CA ILE A 115 -12.27 -0.21 1.20
C ILE A 115 -12.51 -1.10 -0.02
N ASP A 116 -12.85 -0.49 -1.16
CA ASP A 116 -13.08 -1.25 -2.39
C ASP A 116 -11.76 -1.63 -3.08
N LEU A 117 -10.76 -0.74 -3.01
CA LEU A 117 -9.42 -1.01 -3.52
C LEU A 117 -8.36 -0.49 -2.54
N LEU A 118 -7.54 -1.38 -2.04
CA LEU A 118 -6.33 -1.08 -1.28
C LEU A 118 -5.11 -1.30 -2.18
N LYS A 119 -4.45 -0.21 -2.61
CA LYS A 119 -3.15 -0.29 -3.28
C LYS A 119 -2.06 -0.09 -2.23
N VAL A 120 -1.07 -0.98 -2.22
CA VAL A 120 0.09 -0.93 -1.31
C VAL A 120 1.38 -1.05 -2.12
N ASP A 121 2.23 -0.03 -2.00
CA ASP A 121 3.51 0.06 -2.69
C ASP A 121 4.43 0.90 -1.80
N THR A 122 5.11 0.23 -0.89
CA THR A 122 5.80 0.85 0.24
C THR A 122 7.27 0.42 0.34
N GLU A 123 7.81 -0.05 -0.80
CA GLU A 123 9.23 -0.37 -0.92
C GLU A 123 9.69 -1.38 0.16
N GLY A 124 8.94 -2.52 0.27
CA GLY A 124 9.25 -3.63 1.16
C GLY A 124 8.51 -3.64 2.50
N HIS A 125 7.56 -2.73 2.75
CA HIS A 125 6.74 -2.70 3.98
C HIS A 125 5.30 -3.15 3.77
N GLU A 126 4.97 -3.73 2.63
CA GLU A 126 3.62 -4.14 2.24
C GLU A 126 3.01 -5.09 3.29
N MET A 127 3.81 -6.06 3.78
CA MET A 127 3.35 -7.00 4.82
C MET A 127 2.99 -6.30 6.13
N GLU A 128 3.74 -5.28 6.54
CA GLU A 128 3.45 -4.53 7.77
C GLU A 128 2.17 -3.70 7.61
N VAL A 129 1.95 -3.11 6.43
CA VAL A 129 0.69 -2.42 6.11
C VAL A 129 -0.50 -3.38 6.18
N LEU A 130 -0.37 -4.57 5.57
CA LEU A 130 -1.42 -5.59 5.57
C LEU A 130 -1.70 -6.15 6.97
N LYS A 131 -0.68 -6.33 7.81
CA LYS A 131 -0.86 -6.70 9.23
C LYS A 131 -1.61 -5.61 10.00
N GLY A 132 -1.39 -4.34 9.69
CA GLY A 132 -2.12 -3.21 10.27
C GLY A 132 -3.57 -3.09 9.80
N ALA A 133 -4.00 -3.91 8.85
CA ALA A 133 -5.36 -4.03 8.37
C ALA A 133 -6.08 -5.30 8.87
N ASP A 134 -5.52 -6.04 9.81
CA ASP A 134 -5.97 -7.40 10.17
C ASP A 134 -7.45 -7.46 10.55
N THR A 135 -7.94 -6.50 11.35
CA THR A 135 -9.36 -6.42 11.73
C THR A 135 -10.25 -6.07 10.55
N THR A 136 -9.81 -5.14 9.69
CA THR A 136 -10.53 -4.72 8.49
C THR A 136 -10.61 -5.86 7.47
N ILE A 137 -9.52 -6.61 7.28
CA ILE A 137 -9.42 -7.81 6.44
C ILE A 137 -10.36 -8.91 6.97
N LYS A 138 -10.23 -9.31 8.23
CA LYS A 138 -11.05 -10.36 8.87
C LYS A 138 -12.54 -10.00 8.85
N GLY A 139 -12.86 -8.73 8.97
CA GLY A 139 -14.22 -8.20 8.84
C GLY A 139 -14.79 -8.26 7.42
N GLY A 140 -14.01 -8.67 6.42
CA GLY A 140 -14.42 -8.68 5.01
C GLY A 140 -14.65 -7.29 4.43
N ARG A 141 -14.00 -6.26 4.99
CA ARG A 141 -14.20 -4.86 4.64
C ARG A 141 -13.19 -4.34 3.60
N ILE A 142 -12.32 -5.18 3.06
CA ILE A 142 -11.47 -4.88 1.91
C ILE A 142 -11.89 -5.81 0.77
N GLU A 143 -12.20 -5.24 -0.40
CA GLU A 143 -12.68 -6.02 -1.55
C GLU A 143 -11.54 -6.48 -2.46
N ALA A 144 -10.61 -5.58 -2.76
CA ALA A 144 -9.45 -5.88 -3.59
C ALA A 144 -8.18 -5.28 -2.98
N ILE A 145 -7.08 -6.02 -3.10
CA ILE A 145 -5.73 -5.59 -2.70
C ILE A 145 -4.84 -5.66 -3.92
N LEU A 146 -4.26 -4.53 -4.31
CA LEU A 146 -3.22 -4.42 -5.33
C LEU A 146 -1.92 -4.06 -4.63
N THR A 147 -0.94 -4.96 -4.65
CA THR A 147 0.29 -4.75 -3.88
C THR A 147 1.53 -5.11 -4.69
N GLU A 148 2.59 -4.31 -4.50
CA GLU A 148 3.86 -4.58 -5.13
C GLU A 148 4.53 -5.79 -4.50
N CYS A 149 5.23 -6.60 -5.32
CA CYS A 149 5.93 -7.79 -4.89
C CYS A 149 7.07 -8.17 -5.85
N ASP A 150 8.02 -8.96 -5.37
CA ASP A 150 9.12 -9.56 -6.13
C ASP A 150 9.11 -11.09 -5.98
N PHE A 151 9.72 -11.79 -6.93
CA PHE A 151 9.84 -13.26 -6.93
C PHE A 151 11.18 -13.75 -6.41
N ARG A 152 12.06 -12.85 -6.01
CA ARG A 152 13.37 -13.17 -5.44
C ARG A 152 13.36 -12.97 -3.93
N GLN A 153 13.68 -14.00 -3.20
CA GLN A 153 13.69 -13.97 -1.74
C GLN A 153 14.77 -13.04 -1.16
N GLU A 154 15.83 -12.78 -1.94
CA GLU A 154 16.93 -11.90 -1.55
C GLU A 154 16.61 -10.42 -1.71
N ASP A 155 15.58 -10.07 -2.47
CA ASP A 155 15.16 -8.68 -2.64
C ASP A 155 14.62 -8.15 -1.31
N LYS A 156 15.09 -6.95 -0.93
CA LYS A 156 14.69 -6.29 0.31
C LYS A 156 13.85 -5.03 0.07
N GLN A 157 13.67 -4.66 -1.19
CA GLN A 157 12.89 -3.50 -1.58
C GLN A 157 11.42 -3.84 -1.88
N HIS A 158 11.11 -5.14 -2.01
CA HIS A 158 9.77 -5.60 -2.31
C HIS A 158 9.43 -6.82 -1.45
N THR A 159 8.16 -6.96 -1.14
CA THR A 159 7.68 -8.16 -0.43
C THR A 159 7.77 -9.39 -1.32
N TYR A 160 8.31 -10.49 -0.78
CA TYR A 160 8.41 -11.76 -1.48
C TYR A 160 7.02 -12.33 -1.78
N PHE A 161 6.71 -12.56 -3.06
CA PHE A 161 5.36 -12.95 -3.51
C PHE A 161 4.80 -14.21 -2.83
N PRO A 162 5.57 -15.30 -2.61
CA PRO A 162 5.06 -16.47 -1.90
C PRO A 162 4.60 -16.20 -0.48
N ASP A 163 5.28 -15.32 0.27
CA ASP A 163 4.87 -14.95 1.63
C ASP A 163 3.58 -14.12 1.61
N LEU A 164 3.48 -13.20 0.67
CA LEU A 164 2.29 -12.41 0.42
C LEU A 164 1.09 -13.29 0.05
N LEU A 165 1.30 -14.24 -0.88
CA LEU A 165 0.28 -15.20 -1.31
C LEU A 165 -0.21 -16.06 -0.13
N ALA A 166 0.72 -16.60 0.68
CA ALA A 166 0.37 -17.40 1.85
C ALA A 166 -0.42 -16.60 2.90
N TYR A 167 0.02 -15.37 3.16
CA TYR A 167 -0.65 -14.48 4.13
C TYR A 167 -2.09 -14.16 3.69
N LEU A 168 -2.27 -13.71 2.44
CA LEU A 168 -3.58 -13.29 1.94
C LEU A 168 -4.51 -14.47 1.69
N HIS A 169 -4.01 -15.62 1.23
CA HIS A 169 -4.80 -16.85 1.11
C HIS A 169 -5.34 -17.29 2.48
N GLY A 170 -4.54 -17.19 3.55
CA GLY A 170 -4.99 -17.45 4.91
C GLY A 170 -6.03 -16.44 5.46
N LYS A 171 -6.36 -15.41 4.68
CA LYS A 171 -7.33 -14.35 4.98
C LYS A 171 -8.51 -14.33 3.98
N ASP A 172 -8.76 -15.44 3.29
CA ASP A 172 -9.82 -15.60 2.30
C ASP A 172 -9.67 -14.70 1.05
N PHE A 173 -8.44 -14.27 0.71
CA PHE A 173 -8.18 -13.61 -0.56
C PHE A 173 -7.72 -14.61 -1.61
N THR A 174 -8.21 -14.47 -2.83
CA THR A 174 -7.80 -15.25 -4.00
C THR A 174 -6.90 -14.40 -4.87
N PHE A 175 -5.74 -14.95 -5.24
CA PHE A 175 -4.87 -14.32 -6.24
C PHE A 175 -5.58 -14.27 -7.59
N PHE A 176 -5.61 -13.08 -8.20
CA PHE A 176 -6.30 -12.84 -9.46
C PHE A 176 -5.35 -12.69 -10.65
N GLY A 177 -4.22 -11.99 -10.47
CA GLY A 177 -3.27 -11.80 -11.56
C GLY A 177 -2.15 -10.82 -11.23
N LEU A 178 -1.19 -10.72 -12.15
CA LEU A 178 -0.05 -9.81 -12.09
C LEU A 178 -0.22 -8.69 -13.10
N TYR A 179 0.18 -7.49 -12.70
CA TYR A 179 0.12 -6.26 -13.49
C TYR A 179 1.45 -5.52 -13.42
N ASP A 180 1.72 -4.67 -14.39
CA ASP A 180 2.91 -3.82 -14.45
C ASP A 180 4.21 -4.61 -14.22
N VAL A 181 4.33 -5.76 -14.88
CA VAL A 181 5.45 -6.68 -14.70
C VAL A 181 6.73 -6.10 -15.26
N ILE A 182 7.73 -5.92 -14.41
CA ILE A 182 9.06 -5.48 -14.76
C ILE A 182 10.01 -6.68 -14.80
N HIS A 183 10.84 -6.76 -15.84
CA HIS A 183 11.83 -7.82 -16.01
C HIS A 183 13.22 -7.27 -15.73
N TYR A 184 14.02 -8.00 -14.93
CA TYR A 184 15.42 -7.67 -14.72
C TYR A 184 16.28 -8.16 -15.91
N GLY A 185 16.42 -7.28 -16.92
CA GLY A 185 17.21 -7.58 -18.12
C GLY A 185 16.62 -8.70 -19.00
N LYS A 186 17.29 -8.98 -20.11
CA LYS A 186 16.78 -9.91 -21.13
C LYS A 186 16.74 -11.40 -20.71
N ASN A 187 17.45 -11.78 -19.64
CA ASN A 187 17.66 -13.19 -19.25
C ASN A 187 17.32 -13.50 -17.78
N TYR A 188 16.74 -12.57 -17.01
CA TYR A 188 16.60 -12.71 -15.55
C TYR A 188 15.15 -12.89 -15.06
N GLY A 189 14.25 -13.33 -15.92
CA GLY A 189 12.87 -13.61 -15.48
C GLY A 189 12.08 -12.39 -15.03
N VAL A 190 11.03 -12.63 -14.26
CA VAL A 190 10.20 -11.58 -13.65
C VAL A 190 10.98 -10.92 -12.51
N GLY A 191 11.04 -9.62 -12.54
CA GLY A 191 11.51 -8.81 -11.42
C GLY A 191 10.38 -8.53 -10.45
N TYR A 192 10.01 -7.26 -10.30
CA TYR A 192 8.87 -6.87 -9.48
C TYR A 192 7.62 -6.61 -10.32
N CYS A 193 6.47 -6.64 -9.66
CA CYS A 193 5.17 -6.42 -10.30
C CYS A 193 4.12 -6.04 -9.25
N ASN A 194 2.95 -5.65 -9.72
CA ASN A 194 1.76 -5.49 -8.89
C ASN A 194 0.93 -6.78 -8.92
N ALA A 195 0.70 -7.41 -7.77
CA ALA A 195 -0.17 -8.57 -7.61
C ALA A 195 -1.56 -8.13 -7.12
N LEU A 196 -2.60 -8.56 -7.82
CA LEU A 196 -3.99 -8.31 -7.46
C LEU A 196 -4.58 -9.52 -6.74
N PHE A 197 -5.19 -9.27 -5.60
CA PHE A 197 -5.93 -10.24 -4.82
C PHE A 197 -7.36 -9.75 -4.60
N LEU A 198 -8.31 -10.66 -4.66
CA LEU A 198 -9.74 -10.37 -4.48
C LEU A 198 -10.26 -11.12 -3.27
N ASN A 199 -11.11 -10.47 -2.48
CA ASN A 199 -11.76 -11.09 -1.35
C ASN A 199 -12.65 -12.26 -1.81
N GLY A 200 -12.45 -13.45 -1.25
CA GLY A 200 -13.18 -14.66 -1.62
C GLY A 200 -14.68 -14.56 -1.43
N LYS A 201 -15.14 -13.69 -0.53
CA LYS A 201 -16.58 -13.40 -0.36
C LYS A 201 -17.15 -12.58 -1.52
N ALA A 202 -16.29 -11.92 -2.31
CA ALA A 202 -16.69 -11.24 -3.54
C ALA A 202 -16.67 -12.17 -4.77
N SER A 203 -16.28 -13.42 -4.62
CA SER A 203 -16.11 -14.40 -5.73
C SER A 203 -17.42 -14.74 -6.46
N HIS A 204 -18.58 -14.48 -5.87
CA HIS A 204 -19.88 -14.59 -6.56
C HIS A 204 -20.04 -13.60 -7.71
N LEU A 205 -19.19 -12.59 -7.81
CA LEU A 205 -19.15 -11.63 -8.93
C LEU A 205 -18.44 -12.19 -10.18
N TYR A 206 -17.83 -13.37 -10.09
CA TYR A 206 -17.04 -13.99 -11.17
C TYR A 206 -17.62 -15.32 -11.66
N SER A 207 -18.74 -15.77 -11.09
CA SER A 207 -19.47 -16.96 -11.55
C SER A 207 -20.54 -16.55 -12.58
N SER A 208 -20.08 -16.36 -13.81
CA SER A 208 -20.98 -16.31 -14.98
C SER A 208 -20.36 -17.08 -16.13
#